data_f5f5106e842618497b2b88710145651a
#
_entry.id   f5f5106e842618497b2b88710145651a
#
_cell.length_a   1.000
_cell.length_b   1.000
_cell.length_c   1.000
_cell.angle_alpha   90.00
_cell.angle_beta   90.00
_cell.angle_gamma   90.00
#
_symmetry.space_group_name_H-M   'P 1'
#
loop_
_entity.id
_entity.type
_entity.pdbx_description
1 polymer ?
#
loop_
_entity_poly.entity_id
_entity_poly.type
_entity_poly.pdbx_seq_one_letter_code
_entity_poly.pdbx_strand_id
1 'polypeptide(L)'
;MKQNSMLAMILAGGRGSRLHDLTNKVAKPAVSYGGKYRIVDFPLSNCANSGVDVVGVLTQYESIQLNSYVAAGGRWGLDAKNSGVYVLPPREKADENLNVYRGTADAISQNIDFIDKFDPEYVLVLSGDHIYKMNYDKMLAAHKEAKADATIAVIGVPMKEASRFGIMNTDESGRIVEFEEKPEHPKSNLASMGCLLYTSDAADDRIR
;
A
#
# COMPACT_ATOMS: atom_id res chain seq x y z
N MET A 1 -16.29 7.25 20.39
CA MET A 1 -14.99 6.66 20.08
C MET A 1 -14.69 7.10 18.65
N LYS A 2 -13.61 7.86 18.42
CA LYS A 2 -13.15 8.15 17.06
C LYS A 2 -12.79 6.82 16.42
N GLN A 3 -13.50 6.50 15.36
CA GLN A 3 -13.32 5.32 14.55
C GLN A 3 -12.07 5.52 13.73
N ASN A 4 -11.18 4.56 13.84
CA ASN A 4 -10.01 4.37 12.98
C ASN A 4 -9.19 5.62 12.64
N SER A 5 -8.10 5.78 13.36
CA SER A 5 -7.12 6.81 13.01
C SER A 5 -6.42 6.54 11.67
N MET A 6 -6.45 5.29 11.16
CA MET A 6 -5.80 4.87 9.90
C MET A 6 -6.80 4.36 8.86
N LEU A 7 -6.59 4.75 7.59
CA LEU A 7 -7.18 4.16 6.39
C LEU A 7 -6.05 3.57 5.55
N ALA A 8 -6.22 2.36 5.01
CA ALA A 8 -5.22 1.76 4.14
C ALA A 8 -5.61 1.85 2.66
N MET A 9 -4.60 2.10 1.82
CA MET A 9 -4.67 2.09 0.36
C MET A 9 -3.70 1.02 -0.16
N ILE A 10 -4.21 -0.10 -0.68
CA ILE A 10 -3.40 -1.21 -1.19
C ILE A 10 -3.26 -1.08 -2.70
N LEU A 11 -2.04 -0.90 -3.17
CA LEU A 11 -1.69 -0.79 -4.58
C LEU A 11 -1.64 -2.18 -5.23
N ALA A 12 -2.67 -2.55 -5.97
CA ALA A 12 -2.89 -3.89 -6.51
C ALA A 12 -3.05 -3.92 -8.05
N GLY A 13 -2.67 -2.84 -8.75
CA GLY A 13 -2.90 -2.64 -10.19
C GLY A 13 -1.78 -3.15 -11.12
N GLY A 14 -0.66 -3.64 -10.60
CA GLY A 14 0.52 -4.01 -11.38
C GLY A 14 0.34 -5.31 -12.20
N ARG A 15 0.92 -5.35 -13.42
CA ARG A 15 0.88 -6.51 -14.33
C ARG A 15 1.62 -7.73 -13.80
N GLY A 16 2.64 -7.56 -12.92
CA GLY A 16 3.41 -8.66 -12.36
C GLY A 16 4.22 -9.46 -13.38
N SER A 17 4.67 -8.84 -14.46
CA SER A 17 5.34 -9.47 -15.61
C SER A 17 6.51 -10.41 -15.26
N ARG A 18 7.14 -10.22 -14.10
CA ARG A 18 8.23 -11.06 -13.60
C ARG A 18 7.80 -12.47 -13.18
N LEU A 19 6.50 -12.70 -12.97
CA LEU A 19 5.95 -14.01 -12.61
C LEU A 19 5.47 -14.80 -13.83
N HIS A 20 5.73 -14.29 -15.03
CA HIS A 20 5.45 -14.95 -16.31
C HIS A 20 4.04 -15.60 -16.37
N ASP A 21 3.96 -16.91 -16.58
CA ASP A 21 2.70 -17.63 -16.78
C ASP A 21 1.70 -17.51 -15.62
N LEU A 22 2.18 -17.26 -14.40
CA LEU A 22 1.31 -17.08 -13.23
C LEU A 22 0.47 -15.81 -13.29
N THR A 23 0.89 -14.81 -14.06
CA THR A 23 0.23 -13.50 -14.14
C THR A 23 -0.34 -13.15 -15.51
N ASN A 24 -0.34 -14.09 -16.46
CA ASN A 24 -0.88 -13.87 -17.80
C ASN A 24 -2.40 -13.58 -17.79
N LYS A 25 -3.15 -14.14 -16.84
CA LYS A 25 -4.62 -14.02 -16.73
C LYS A 25 -5.10 -13.67 -15.31
N VAL A 26 -4.18 -13.31 -14.44
CA VAL A 26 -4.48 -13.05 -13.02
C VAL A 26 -3.60 -11.92 -12.52
N ALA A 27 -4.18 -10.93 -11.87
CA ALA A 27 -3.41 -9.89 -11.19
C ALA A 27 -2.45 -10.50 -10.17
N LYS A 28 -1.22 -9.98 -10.06
CA LYS A 28 -0.20 -10.51 -9.14
C LYS A 28 -0.71 -10.69 -7.69
N PRO A 29 -1.45 -9.75 -7.10
CA PRO A 29 -2.01 -9.91 -5.74
C PRO A 29 -3.00 -11.07 -5.62
N ALA A 30 -3.63 -11.50 -6.73
CA ALA A 30 -4.58 -12.62 -6.75
C ALA A 30 -3.93 -14.00 -6.98
N VAL A 31 -2.62 -14.05 -7.21
CA VAL A 31 -1.89 -15.32 -7.37
C VAL A 31 -1.96 -16.13 -6.08
N SER A 32 -2.23 -17.43 -6.22
CA SER A 32 -2.28 -18.37 -5.10
C SER A 32 -0.92 -18.53 -4.42
N TYR A 33 -0.92 -18.57 -3.10
CA TYR A 33 0.25 -18.78 -2.28
C TYR A 33 -0.01 -19.88 -1.23
N GLY A 34 0.85 -20.89 -1.19
CA GLY A 34 0.73 -21.99 -0.23
C GLY A 34 -0.55 -22.82 -0.38
N GLY A 35 -1.21 -22.79 -1.53
CA GLY A 35 -2.43 -23.57 -1.83
C GLY A 35 -3.72 -23.08 -1.18
N LYS A 36 -3.64 -22.21 -0.16
CA LYS A 36 -4.79 -21.76 0.62
C LYS A 36 -5.02 -20.24 0.53
N TYR A 37 -3.95 -19.47 0.42
CA TYR A 37 -3.96 -18.02 0.44
C TYR A 37 -3.68 -17.44 -0.95
N ARG A 38 -3.91 -16.14 -1.08
CA ARG A 38 -3.43 -15.30 -2.18
C ARG A 38 -2.46 -14.27 -1.62
N ILE A 39 -1.63 -13.68 -2.48
CA ILE A 39 -0.64 -12.69 -2.05
C ILE A 39 -1.31 -11.52 -1.31
N VAL A 40 -2.47 -11.07 -1.77
CA VAL A 40 -3.24 -9.96 -1.14
C VAL A 40 -3.74 -10.28 0.28
N ASP A 41 -3.81 -11.56 0.68
CA ASP A 41 -4.22 -11.92 2.05
C ASP A 41 -3.26 -11.38 3.11
N PHE A 42 -1.98 -11.24 2.78
CA PHE A 42 -0.97 -10.77 3.73
C PHE A 42 -1.19 -9.30 4.13
N PRO A 43 -1.24 -8.31 3.20
CA PRO A 43 -1.51 -6.94 3.58
C PRO A 43 -2.91 -6.76 4.18
N LEU A 44 -3.95 -7.46 3.71
CA LEU A 44 -5.29 -7.40 4.29
C LEU A 44 -5.34 -7.96 5.71
N SER A 45 -4.70 -9.11 5.97
CA SER A 45 -4.58 -9.67 7.32
C SER A 45 -3.78 -8.77 8.26
N ASN A 46 -2.70 -8.15 7.76
CA ASN A 46 -1.92 -7.19 8.54
C ASN A 46 -2.78 -5.96 8.90
N CYS A 47 -3.59 -5.44 7.97
CA CYS A 47 -4.55 -4.35 8.24
C CYS A 47 -5.52 -4.74 9.36
N ALA A 48 -6.24 -5.86 9.20
CA ALA A 48 -7.20 -6.33 10.18
C ALA A 48 -6.57 -6.53 11.57
N ASN A 49 -5.41 -7.17 11.63
CA ASN A 49 -4.69 -7.41 12.89
C ASN A 49 -4.07 -6.15 13.51
N SER A 50 -4.02 -5.04 12.78
CA SER A 50 -3.50 -3.75 13.25
C SER A 50 -4.61 -2.72 13.53
N GLY A 51 -5.89 -3.14 13.51
CA GLY A 51 -7.02 -2.24 13.75
C GLY A 51 -7.29 -1.24 12.62
N VAL A 52 -6.84 -1.54 11.41
CA VAL A 52 -7.18 -0.78 10.20
C VAL A 52 -8.43 -1.36 9.59
N ASP A 53 -9.56 -0.69 9.78
CA ASP A 53 -10.88 -1.22 9.42
C ASP A 53 -11.37 -0.81 8.03
N VAL A 54 -10.82 0.26 7.47
CA VAL A 54 -11.17 0.75 6.13
C VAL A 54 -9.99 0.55 5.20
N VAL A 55 -10.19 -0.23 4.14
CA VAL A 55 -9.15 -0.58 3.19
C VAL A 55 -9.63 -0.36 1.76
N GLY A 56 -8.99 0.55 1.02
CA GLY A 56 -9.13 0.70 -0.43
C GLY A 56 -8.14 -0.20 -1.17
N VAL A 57 -8.61 -1.02 -2.09
CA VAL A 57 -7.75 -1.86 -2.96
C VAL A 57 -7.80 -1.30 -4.38
N LEU A 58 -6.70 -0.69 -4.81
CA LEU A 58 -6.58 -0.05 -6.13
C LEU A 58 -6.20 -1.10 -7.16
N THR A 59 -7.17 -1.44 -8.00
CA THR A 59 -7.04 -2.53 -9.00
C THR A 59 -7.04 -1.99 -10.42
N GLN A 60 -6.36 -2.65 -11.34
CA GLN A 60 -6.35 -2.27 -12.76
C GLN A 60 -6.21 -3.48 -13.67
N TYR A 61 -5.02 -4.13 -13.71
CA TYR A 61 -4.73 -5.22 -14.60
C TYR A 61 -5.38 -6.53 -14.12
N GLU A 62 -6.08 -7.26 -15.06
CA GLU A 62 -6.71 -8.57 -14.80
C GLU A 62 -7.43 -8.67 -13.44
N SER A 63 -8.22 -7.63 -13.13
CA SER A 63 -8.71 -7.38 -11.79
C SER A 63 -9.94 -8.21 -11.40
N ILE A 64 -10.64 -8.88 -12.33
CA ILE A 64 -11.92 -9.55 -12.08
C ILE A 64 -11.82 -10.55 -10.92
N GLN A 65 -10.82 -11.44 -10.98
CA GLN A 65 -10.63 -12.45 -9.91
C GLN A 65 -10.22 -11.81 -8.59
N LEU A 66 -9.38 -10.77 -8.63
CA LEU A 66 -8.98 -10.03 -7.43
C LEU A 66 -10.17 -9.31 -6.81
N ASN A 67 -10.95 -8.59 -7.62
CA ASN A 67 -12.12 -7.85 -7.17
C ASN A 67 -13.14 -8.77 -6.48
N SER A 68 -13.46 -9.91 -7.11
CA SER A 68 -14.37 -10.91 -6.52
C SER A 68 -13.82 -11.53 -5.23
N TYR A 69 -12.51 -11.69 -5.13
CA TYR A 69 -11.87 -12.30 -3.96
C TYR A 69 -11.86 -11.37 -2.75
N VAL A 70 -11.58 -10.08 -2.95
CA VAL A 70 -11.47 -9.09 -1.86
C VAL A 70 -12.79 -8.44 -1.50
N ALA A 71 -13.81 -8.57 -2.36
CA ALA A 71 -15.11 -7.94 -2.16
C ALA A 71 -15.70 -8.30 -0.79
N ALA A 72 -16.31 -7.30 -0.15
CA ALA A 72 -16.97 -7.36 1.14
C ALA A 72 -16.08 -7.58 2.38
N GLY A 73 -14.79 -7.92 2.24
CA GLY A 73 -13.85 -7.97 3.37
C GLY A 73 -14.08 -9.05 4.44
N GLY A 74 -15.14 -9.86 4.33
CA GLY A 74 -15.54 -10.81 5.38
C GLY A 74 -14.51 -11.87 5.74
N ARG A 75 -13.61 -12.23 4.82
CA ARG A 75 -12.50 -13.16 5.08
C ARG A 75 -11.54 -12.68 6.17
N TRP A 76 -11.44 -11.38 6.34
CA TRP A 76 -10.52 -10.71 7.28
C TRP A 76 -11.27 -10.03 8.42
N GLY A 77 -12.62 -10.21 8.52
CA GLY A 77 -13.45 -9.51 9.50
C GLY A 77 -13.59 -8.01 9.23
N LEU A 78 -13.37 -7.58 7.98
CA LEU A 78 -13.48 -6.19 7.52
C LEU A 78 -14.83 -5.95 6.83
N ASP A 79 -15.93 -6.36 7.47
CA ASP A 79 -17.29 -6.28 6.94
C ASP A 79 -18.33 -5.77 7.96
N ALA A 80 -17.87 -5.18 9.05
CA ALA A 80 -18.74 -4.56 10.05
C ALA A 80 -19.28 -3.21 9.56
N LYS A 81 -20.27 -2.64 10.28
CA LYS A 81 -21.02 -1.42 9.90
C LYS A 81 -20.17 -0.24 9.47
N ASN A 82 -18.95 -0.11 10.00
CA ASN A 82 -18.06 1.03 9.77
C ASN A 82 -16.66 0.57 9.32
N SER A 83 -16.56 -0.64 8.82
CA SER A 83 -15.35 -1.20 8.23
C SER A 83 -15.65 -1.71 6.82
N GLY A 84 -14.62 -1.95 6.02
CA GLY A 84 -14.84 -2.51 4.70
C GLY A 84 -13.59 -2.57 3.84
N VAL A 85 -13.62 -3.52 2.91
CA VAL A 85 -12.67 -3.55 1.80
C VAL A 85 -13.38 -3.00 0.56
N TYR A 86 -12.86 -1.92 0.02
CA TYR A 86 -13.41 -1.21 -1.12
C TYR A 86 -12.50 -1.41 -2.33
N VAL A 87 -13.08 -1.94 -3.41
CA VAL A 87 -12.37 -2.09 -4.67
C VAL A 87 -12.43 -0.76 -5.43
N LEU A 88 -11.28 -0.22 -5.76
CA LEU A 88 -11.10 1.07 -6.41
C LEU A 88 -10.43 0.87 -7.79
N PRO A 89 -11.20 0.60 -8.85
CA PRO A 89 -10.68 0.59 -10.21
C PRO A 89 -10.50 2.01 -10.73
N PRO A 90 -9.74 2.22 -11.83
CA PRO A 90 -9.74 3.49 -12.55
C PRO A 90 -11.17 3.91 -12.91
N ARG A 91 -11.45 5.20 -12.79
CA ARG A 91 -12.80 5.75 -13.00
C ARG A 91 -12.80 6.79 -14.12
N GLU A 92 -13.86 6.80 -14.91
CA GLU A 92 -14.19 7.93 -15.76
C GLU A 92 -14.85 9.02 -14.90
N LYS A 93 -14.31 10.24 -14.94
CA LYS A 93 -14.90 11.41 -14.31
C LYS A 93 -15.59 12.25 -15.40
N ALA A 94 -16.66 12.99 -15.05
CA ALA A 94 -17.50 13.70 -16.00
C ALA A 94 -16.74 14.66 -16.95
N ASP A 95 -15.62 15.20 -16.50
CA ASP A 95 -14.80 16.17 -17.22
C ASP A 95 -13.50 15.59 -17.79
N GLU A 96 -13.26 14.30 -17.67
CA GLU A 96 -12.02 13.64 -18.07
C GLU A 96 -12.31 12.33 -18.81
N ASN A 97 -11.52 12.03 -19.85
CA ASN A 97 -11.52 10.72 -20.50
C ASN A 97 -11.11 9.62 -19.50
N LEU A 98 -11.52 8.36 -19.77
CA LEU A 98 -11.14 7.19 -18.98
C LEU A 98 -9.66 7.19 -18.67
N ASN A 99 -9.30 7.46 -17.43
CA ASN A 99 -7.92 7.56 -16.99
C ASN A 99 -7.50 6.27 -16.29
N VAL A 100 -6.71 5.47 -17.00
CA VAL A 100 -5.95 4.38 -16.35
C VAL A 100 -4.98 4.97 -15.33
N TYR A 101 -4.68 4.23 -14.26
CA TYR A 101 -3.63 4.64 -13.32
C TYR A 101 -2.27 4.65 -14.02
N ARG A 102 -1.63 5.81 -14.09
CA ARG A 102 -0.33 6.03 -14.74
C ARG A 102 0.85 5.63 -13.85
N GLY A 103 0.58 5.31 -12.59
CA GLY A 103 1.57 4.91 -11.60
C GLY A 103 0.94 4.83 -10.21
N THR A 104 1.76 4.52 -9.20
CA THR A 104 1.31 4.32 -7.82
C THR A 104 0.78 5.60 -7.18
N ALA A 105 1.48 6.72 -7.36
CA ALA A 105 1.05 8.02 -6.85
C ALA A 105 -0.25 8.48 -7.53
N ASP A 106 -0.35 8.34 -8.86
CA ASP A 106 -1.54 8.69 -9.62
C ASP A 106 -2.75 7.86 -9.19
N ALA A 107 -2.57 6.57 -8.87
CA ALA A 107 -3.64 5.73 -8.36
C ALA A 107 -4.21 6.25 -7.02
N ILE A 108 -3.36 6.73 -6.12
CA ILE A 108 -3.80 7.37 -4.86
C ILE A 108 -4.50 8.69 -5.17
N SER A 109 -3.87 9.57 -5.98
CA SER A 109 -4.39 10.89 -6.35
C SER A 109 -5.79 10.82 -6.97
N GLN A 110 -6.05 9.87 -7.85
CA GLN A 110 -7.38 9.67 -8.45
C GLN A 110 -8.45 9.21 -7.43
N ASN A 111 -8.07 8.81 -6.23
CA ASN A 111 -8.97 8.31 -5.18
C ASN A 111 -8.90 9.12 -3.87
N ILE A 112 -8.47 10.38 -3.93
CA ILE A 112 -8.48 11.30 -2.77
C ILE A 112 -9.90 11.45 -2.22
N ASP A 113 -10.92 11.56 -3.08
CA ASP A 113 -12.33 11.63 -2.69
C ASP A 113 -12.79 10.42 -1.84
N PHE A 114 -12.19 9.25 -2.04
CA PHE A 114 -12.42 8.09 -1.19
C PHE A 114 -11.79 8.28 0.19
N ILE A 115 -10.58 8.83 0.26
CA ILE A 115 -9.88 9.12 1.53
C ILE A 115 -10.68 10.17 2.30
N ASP A 116 -11.04 11.29 1.67
CA ASP A 116 -11.78 12.39 2.25
C ASP A 116 -13.13 11.96 2.84
N LYS A 117 -13.81 11.01 2.19
CA LYS A 117 -15.08 10.46 2.68
C LYS A 117 -14.98 9.86 4.08
N PHE A 118 -13.84 9.29 4.45
CA PHE A 118 -13.62 8.66 5.74
C PHE A 118 -12.90 9.55 6.75
N ASP A 119 -12.35 10.68 6.31
CA ASP A 119 -11.65 11.67 7.14
C ASP A 119 -10.66 11.03 8.13
N PRO A 120 -9.70 10.20 7.66
CA PRO A 120 -8.74 9.53 8.54
C PRO A 120 -7.69 10.51 9.03
N GLU A 121 -7.14 10.29 10.24
CA GLU A 121 -5.96 11.03 10.71
C GLU A 121 -4.67 10.59 9.98
N TYR A 122 -4.63 9.32 9.54
CA TYR A 122 -3.45 8.73 8.90
C TYR A 122 -3.84 7.89 7.69
N VAL A 123 -3.02 7.97 6.65
CA VAL A 123 -3.17 7.17 5.42
C VAL A 123 -1.99 6.21 5.31
N LEU A 124 -2.31 4.91 5.27
CA LEU A 124 -1.35 3.83 5.11
C LEU A 124 -1.35 3.35 3.67
N VAL A 125 -0.26 3.52 2.94
CA VAL A 125 -0.09 3.07 1.55
C VAL A 125 0.73 1.79 1.53
N LEU A 126 0.16 0.73 0.95
CA LEU A 126 0.74 -0.61 0.96
C LEU A 126 0.87 -1.16 -0.46
N SER A 127 1.95 -1.89 -0.71
CA SER A 127 2.04 -2.74 -1.90
C SER A 127 1.20 -4.01 -1.74
N GLY A 128 0.35 -4.31 -2.71
CA GLY A 128 -0.52 -5.48 -2.71
C GLY A 128 0.18 -6.79 -3.10
N ASP A 129 1.46 -6.75 -3.38
CA ASP A 129 2.25 -7.88 -3.86
C ASP A 129 3.37 -8.34 -2.91
N HIS A 130 3.35 -7.85 -1.67
CA HIS A 130 4.32 -8.21 -0.65
C HIS A 130 3.80 -9.29 0.30
N ILE A 131 4.65 -10.27 0.57
CA ILE A 131 4.39 -11.37 1.50
C ILE A 131 5.23 -11.12 2.75
N TYR A 132 4.62 -10.53 3.78
CA TYR A 132 5.26 -10.25 5.06
C TYR A 132 4.23 -10.18 6.20
N LYS A 133 4.70 -10.29 7.44
CA LYS A 133 3.90 -10.07 8.64
C LYS A 133 4.36 -8.80 9.32
N MET A 134 3.46 -7.83 9.48
CA MET A 134 3.76 -6.54 10.09
C MET A 134 2.58 -6.07 10.95
N ASN A 135 2.89 -5.39 12.04
CA ASN A 135 1.91 -4.68 12.85
C ASN A 135 2.01 -3.18 12.56
N TYR A 136 1.02 -2.64 11.86
CA TYR A 136 0.97 -1.24 11.47
C TYR A 136 0.67 -0.30 12.65
N ASP A 137 0.07 -0.79 13.74
CA ASP A 137 -0.12 -0.01 14.96
C ASP A 137 1.23 0.38 15.59
N LYS A 138 2.23 -0.51 15.53
CA LYS A 138 3.60 -0.17 15.95
C LYS A 138 4.23 0.89 15.05
N MET A 139 3.97 0.83 13.74
CA MET A 139 4.43 1.86 12.80
C MET A 139 3.78 3.21 13.10
N LEU A 140 2.49 3.22 13.41
CA LEU A 140 1.76 4.42 13.82
C LEU A 140 2.31 5.00 15.14
N ALA A 141 2.61 4.16 16.11
CA ALA A 141 3.21 4.61 17.38
C ALA A 141 4.55 5.32 17.15
N ALA A 142 5.43 4.73 16.34
CA ALA A 142 6.72 5.34 15.97
C ALA A 142 6.53 6.63 15.16
N HIS A 143 5.57 6.68 14.24
CA HIS A 143 5.22 7.87 13.47
C HIS A 143 4.81 9.05 14.37
N LYS A 144 3.92 8.77 15.35
CA LYS A 144 3.46 9.77 16.34
C LYS A 144 4.59 10.24 17.24
N GLU A 145 5.44 9.33 17.72
CA GLU A 145 6.59 9.66 18.58
C GLU A 145 7.59 10.56 17.86
N ALA A 146 7.87 10.25 16.59
CA ALA A 146 8.75 11.05 15.74
C ALA A 146 8.11 12.37 15.27
N LYS A 147 6.80 12.57 15.46
CA LYS A 147 6.01 13.68 14.89
C LYS A 147 6.30 13.84 13.39
N ALA A 148 6.33 12.72 12.69
CA ALA A 148 6.70 12.67 11.29
C ALA A 148 5.50 13.03 10.40
N ASP A 149 5.74 13.66 9.24
CA ASP A 149 4.75 13.82 8.18
C ASP A 149 4.58 12.52 7.39
N ALA A 150 5.69 11.79 7.21
CA ALA A 150 5.73 10.50 6.53
C ALA A 150 6.67 9.53 7.25
N THR A 151 6.29 8.26 7.32
CA THR A 151 7.12 7.16 7.82
C THR A 151 7.17 6.05 6.77
N ILE A 152 8.35 5.52 6.51
CA ILE A 152 8.56 4.46 5.51
C ILE A 152 9.14 3.23 6.20
N ALA A 153 8.49 2.08 6.00
CA ALA A 153 9.04 0.82 6.46
C ALA A 153 10.19 0.37 5.55
N VAL A 154 11.32 0.04 6.16
CA VAL A 154 12.51 -0.45 5.46
C VAL A 154 12.96 -1.79 6.02
N ILE A 155 13.70 -2.54 5.20
CA ILE A 155 14.37 -3.77 5.59
C ILE A 155 15.84 -3.69 5.20
N GLY A 156 16.74 -4.15 6.08
CA GLY A 156 18.15 -4.28 5.76
C GLY A 156 18.37 -5.45 4.78
N VAL A 157 18.94 -5.17 3.62
CA VAL A 157 19.30 -6.18 2.61
C VAL A 157 20.81 -6.28 2.48
N PRO A 158 21.36 -7.40 1.96
CA PRO A 158 22.79 -7.44 1.61
C PRO A 158 23.15 -6.34 0.62
N MET A 159 24.27 -5.62 0.84
CA MET A 159 24.70 -4.51 -0.05
C MET A 159 24.72 -4.88 -1.54
N LYS A 160 25.14 -6.12 -1.86
CA LYS A 160 25.18 -6.64 -3.24
C LYS A 160 23.80 -6.73 -3.91
N GLU A 161 22.71 -6.68 -3.13
CA GLU A 161 21.33 -6.75 -3.61
C GLU A 161 20.63 -5.37 -3.57
N ALA A 162 21.22 -4.40 -2.87
CA ALA A 162 20.60 -3.10 -2.62
C ALA A 162 20.26 -2.35 -3.92
N SER A 163 21.07 -2.49 -4.98
CA SER A 163 20.80 -1.89 -6.31
C SER A 163 19.50 -2.34 -6.99
N ARG A 164 18.80 -3.36 -6.43
CA ARG A 164 17.53 -3.85 -6.96
C ARG A 164 16.31 -3.13 -6.37
N PHE A 165 16.50 -2.31 -5.35
CA PHE A 165 15.44 -1.71 -4.54
C PHE A 165 15.56 -0.19 -4.50
N GLY A 166 14.48 0.47 -4.09
CA GLY A 166 14.53 1.84 -3.63
C GLY A 166 15.23 1.90 -2.28
N ILE A 167 16.30 2.66 -2.17
CA ILE A 167 17.18 2.74 -0.99
C ILE A 167 16.96 4.04 -0.24
N MET A 168 16.78 3.91 1.08
CA MET A 168 16.69 5.04 2.00
C MET A 168 18.04 5.31 2.62
N ASN A 169 18.51 6.55 2.50
CA ASN A 169 19.64 7.06 3.25
C ASN A 169 19.10 7.86 4.43
N THR A 170 19.52 7.52 5.65
CA THR A 170 19.06 8.15 6.88
C THR A 170 20.22 8.75 7.65
N ASP A 171 19.93 9.78 8.45
CA ASP A 171 20.84 10.26 9.48
C ASP A 171 20.83 9.35 10.71
N GLU A 172 21.62 9.70 11.74
CA GLU A 172 21.74 8.94 13.00
C GLU A 172 20.41 8.86 13.79
N SER A 173 19.49 9.79 13.55
CA SER A 173 18.16 9.80 14.17
C SER A 173 17.14 8.92 13.45
N GLY A 174 17.51 8.36 12.30
CA GLY A 174 16.61 7.61 11.42
C GLY A 174 15.77 8.49 10.47
N ARG A 175 16.02 9.80 10.42
CA ARG A 175 15.35 10.70 9.49
C ARG A 175 15.89 10.45 8.08
N ILE A 176 14.97 10.31 7.11
CA ILE A 176 15.33 10.12 5.70
C ILE A 176 15.91 11.44 5.16
N VAL A 177 17.14 11.36 4.66
CA VAL A 177 17.85 12.48 4.05
C VAL A 177 17.91 12.37 2.54
N GLU A 178 17.79 11.15 1.99
CA GLU A 178 17.85 10.91 0.56
C GLU A 178 17.13 9.59 0.20
N PHE A 179 16.50 9.55 -0.97
CA PHE A 179 15.95 8.33 -1.57
C PHE A 179 16.59 8.11 -2.93
N GLU A 180 17.04 6.88 -3.18
CA GLU A 180 17.66 6.49 -4.45
C GLU A 180 16.92 5.27 -5.02
N GLU A 181 16.28 5.43 -6.20
CA GLU A 181 15.59 4.32 -6.87
C GLU A 181 16.60 3.48 -7.65
N LYS A 182 16.83 2.25 -7.21
CA LYS A 182 17.73 1.26 -7.82
C LYS A 182 19.12 1.82 -8.18
N PRO A 183 19.83 2.38 -7.22
CA PRO A 183 21.13 3.00 -7.48
C PRO A 183 22.16 1.96 -7.93
N GLU A 184 23.02 2.34 -8.85
CA GLU A 184 24.13 1.49 -9.28
C GLU A 184 25.14 1.27 -8.14
N HIS A 185 25.34 2.31 -7.34
CA HIS A 185 26.23 2.32 -6.18
C HIS A 185 25.46 2.76 -4.92
N PRO A 186 24.72 1.87 -4.26
CA PRO A 186 23.90 2.21 -3.10
C PRO A 186 24.78 2.67 -1.92
N LYS A 187 24.39 3.79 -1.30
CA LYS A 187 25.06 4.33 -0.11
C LYS A 187 24.62 3.63 1.19
N SER A 188 23.45 3.02 1.17
CA SER A 188 22.82 2.33 2.29
C SER A 188 22.27 0.97 1.86
N ASN A 189 21.94 0.13 2.83
CA ASN A 189 21.28 -1.14 2.60
C ASN A 189 19.82 -1.17 3.10
N LEU A 190 19.25 -0.01 3.41
CA LEU A 190 17.87 0.12 3.87
C LEU A 190 16.93 0.17 2.67
N ALA A 191 16.42 -0.99 2.28
CA ALA A 191 15.49 -1.13 1.16
C ALA A 191 14.06 -0.77 1.57
N SER A 192 13.38 0.07 0.79
CA SER A 192 11.96 0.38 0.97
C SER A 192 11.11 -0.86 0.77
N MET A 193 10.18 -1.09 1.68
CA MET A 193 9.21 -2.18 1.59
C MET A 193 7.92 -1.78 0.85
N GLY A 194 7.80 -0.56 0.32
CA GLY A 194 6.54 -0.07 -0.25
C GLY A 194 5.40 -0.04 0.77
N CYS A 195 5.73 0.26 2.02
CA CYS A 195 4.80 0.46 3.12
C CYS A 195 5.07 1.85 3.70
N LEU A 196 4.15 2.77 3.47
CA LEU A 196 4.27 4.18 3.81
C LEU A 196 3.09 4.60 4.68
N LEU A 197 3.35 5.40 5.69
CA LEU A 197 2.34 6.00 6.56
C LEU A 197 2.49 7.52 6.51
N TYR A 198 1.40 8.22 6.25
CA TYR A 198 1.32 9.68 6.18
C TYR A 198 0.32 10.21 7.21
N THR A 199 0.59 11.40 7.76
CA THR A 199 -0.49 12.22 8.31
C THR A 199 -1.42 12.66 7.17
N SER A 200 -2.70 12.85 7.43
CA SER A 200 -3.69 13.17 6.39
C SER A 200 -3.33 14.47 5.65
N ASP A 201 -2.96 15.52 6.37
CA ASP A 201 -2.54 16.80 5.80
C ASP A 201 -1.34 16.66 4.87
N ALA A 202 -0.31 15.87 5.29
CA ALA A 202 0.87 15.61 4.47
C ALA A 202 0.56 14.75 3.23
N ALA A 203 -0.46 13.88 3.30
CA ALA A 203 -0.92 13.11 2.17
C ALA A 203 -1.55 14.02 1.11
N ASP A 204 -2.36 14.99 1.51
CA ASP A 204 -3.03 15.94 0.60
C ASP A 204 -2.03 16.83 -0.15
N ASP A 205 -1.03 17.36 0.54
CA ASP A 205 0.01 18.23 -0.05
C ASP A 205 0.99 17.52 -0.99
N ARG A 206 1.21 16.21 -0.80
CA ARG A 206 2.23 15.44 -1.57
C ARG A 206 1.64 14.58 -2.69
N ILE A 207 0.33 14.38 -2.69
CA ILE A 207 -0.38 13.54 -3.65
C ILE A 207 -1.08 14.39 -4.71
N ARG A 208 -1.32 15.68 -4.46
CA ARG A 208 -1.79 16.67 -5.42
C ARG A 208 -0.62 17.22 -6.26
#